data_a3c7a5103677913088ee4c31966e92b1
#
_entry.id   a3c7a5103677913088ee4c31966e92b1
#
_cell.length_a   1.000
_cell.length_b   1.000
_cell.length_c   1.000
_cell.angle_alpha   90.00
_cell.angle_beta   90.00
_cell.angle_gamma   90.00
#
_symmetry.space_group_name_H-M   'P 1'
#
loop_
_entity.id
_entity.type
_entity.pdbx_description
1 polymer ?
#
loop_
_entity_poly.entity_id
_entity_poly.type
_entity_poly.pdbx_seq_one_letter_code
_entity_poly.pdbx_strand_id
1 'polypeptide(L)'
;IISGDKNEVLYYVDGSDPVHEKPVIKQTEKRYLVLDYENPGLKEKGITPQFYTWTSGYASVLTDFTYVGGDKWTVTIPAKPSCTKVDFCIALDSTGDPWIKDGGDHSVTFPSDQKVIYASMKAGSEPEIAMPYNVGYEVDAEKQQVSYYYRDDAAFVDGTLKDMTVAVDVNGTEYPMTYNDATKRFEYVKSGLTDGKTYYRYKANGAYVVDAFNSNSEKHNNADYSYFEYYKLNATVTAEVMN
;
A
#
# COMPACT_ATOMS: atom_id res chain seq x y z
N ILE A 1 35.01 7.30 -18.87
CA ILE A 1 35.30 8.14 -20.06
C ILE A 1 33.95 8.53 -20.60
N ILE A 2 33.57 9.79 -20.43
CA ILE A 2 32.34 10.31 -21.02
C ILE A 2 32.68 10.64 -22.47
N SER A 3 32.16 9.89 -23.41
CA SER A 3 32.23 10.20 -24.82
C SER A 3 31.38 11.43 -25.10
N GLY A 4 31.91 12.33 -25.96
CA GLY A 4 31.41 13.71 -26.07
C GLY A 4 30.16 13.90 -26.94
N ASP A 5 29.31 12.91 -27.10
CA ASP A 5 28.03 13.08 -27.81
C ASP A 5 26.94 13.56 -26.85
N LYS A 6 26.41 14.73 -27.09
CA LYS A 6 25.59 15.54 -26.18
C LYS A 6 24.21 14.94 -25.84
N ASN A 7 23.89 13.72 -26.31
CA ASN A 7 22.59 13.04 -26.11
C ASN A 7 22.71 11.57 -25.69
N GLU A 8 23.88 11.14 -25.21
CA GLU A 8 24.07 9.76 -24.79
C GLU A 8 23.58 9.59 -23.34
N VAL A 9 22.55 8.77 -23.15
CA VAL A 9 22.04 8.38 -21.84
C VAL A 9 22.61 7.02 -21.46
N LEU A 10 23.39 6.97 -20.40
CA LEU A 10 23.92 5.74 -19.83
C LEU A 10 23.02 5.29 -18.68
N TYR A 11 22.64 4.03 -18.70
CA TYR A 11 21.89 3.39 -17.63
C TYR A 11 22.81 2.51 -16.81
N TYR A 12 22.65 2.55 -15.49
CA TYR A 12 23.37 1.69 -14.55
C TYR A 12 22.41 0.69 -13.95
N VAL A 13 22.82 -0.57 -13.97
CA VAL A 13 22.23 -1.62 -13.15
C VAL A 13 23.25 -1.92 -12.05
N ASP A 14 22.81 -2.00 -10.80
CA ASP A 14 23.70 -2.14 -9.64
C ASP A 14 24.71 -3.29 -9.85
N GLY A 15 26.02 -2.97 -9.73
CA GLY A 15 27.12 -3.91 -9.91
C GLY A 15 27.49 -4.24 -11.37
N SER A 16 26.95 -3.54 -12.37
CA SER A 16 27.29 -3.74 -13.80
C SER A 16 27.97 -2.52 -14.43
N ASP A 17 28.60 -2.75 -15.57
CA ASP A 17 29.10 -1.66 -16.43
C ASP A 17 27.91 -0.84 -16.98
N PRO A 18 28.10 0.47 -17.22
CA PRO A 18 27.05 1.30 -17.82
C PRO A 18 26.68 0.80 -19.22
N VAL A 19 25.39 0.75 -19.49
CA VAL A 19 24.85 0.30 -20.79
C VAL A 19 24.13 1.45 -21.50
N HIS A 20 24.21 1.46 -22.84
CA HIS A 20 23.56 2.48 -23.67
C HIS A 20 22.06 2.24 -23.87
N GLU A 21 21.61 1.03 -23.66
CA GLU A 21 20.19 0.69 -23.79
C GLU A 21 19.51 0.79 -22.43
N LYS A 22 18.33 1.43 -22.40
CA LYS A 22 17.48 1.43 -21.23
C LYS A 22 17.26 0.00 -20.77
N PRO A 23 17.56 -0.36 -19.50
CA PRO A 23 17.28 -1.68 -19.00
C PRO A 23 15.82 -2.02 -19.28
N VAL A 24 15.60 -3.04 -20.11
CA VAL A 24 14.25 -3.57 -20.31
C VAL A 24 13.89 -4.23 -18.99
N ILE A 25 12.88 -3.70 -18.29
CA ILE A 25 12.27 -4.38 -17.14
C ILE A 25 11.96 -5.78 -17.66
N LYS A 26 12.57 -6.80 -17.05
CA LYS A 26 12.38 -8.20 -17.48
C LYS A 26 10.88 -8.42 -17.58
N GLN A 27 10.41 -8.83 -18.74
CA GLN A 27 8.98 -9.04 -19.05
C GLN A 27 8.27 -10.05 -18.13
N THR A 28 8.98 -10.56 -17.13
CA THR A 28 8.50 -11.51 -16.11
C THR A 28 7.96 -10.82 -14.85
N GLU A 29 8.19 -9.51 -14.66
CA GLU A 29 7.71 -8.83 -13.46
C GLU A 29 6.24 -8.44 -13.59
N LYS A 30 5.40 -8.98 -12.71
CA LYS A 30 3.99 -8.59 -12.60
C LYS A 30 3.87 -7.12 -12.20
N ARG A 31 2.79 -6.49 -12.65
CA ARG A 31 2.29 -5.22 -12.13
C ARG A 31 1.11 -5.51 -11.20
N TYR A 32 0.76 -4.57 -10.33
CA TYR A 32 -0.31 -4.77 -9.37
C TYR A 32 -1.22 -3.54 -9.32
N LEU A 33 -2.54 -3.79 -9.33
CA LEU A 33 -3.54 -2.81 -8.90
C LEU A 33 -3.95 -3.18 -7.48
N VAL A 34 -3.73 -2.26 -6.55
CA VAL A 34 -4.33 -2.30 -5.20
C VAL A 34 -5.52 -1.36 -5.22
N LEU A 35 -6.71 -1.90 -5.05
CA LEU A 35 -7.94 -1.13 -5.02
C LEU A 35 -8.57 -1.20 -3.64
N ASP A 36 -8.72 -0.02 -3.05
CA ASP A 36 -9.48 0.17 -1.83
C ASP A 36 -10.89 0.62 -2.17
N TYR A 37 -11.88 0.01 -1.51
CA TYR A 37 -13.29 0.21 -1.78
C TYR A 37 -14.06 0.49 -0.49
N GLU A 38 -14.81 1.58 -0.47
CA GLU A 38 -15.66 1.95 0.65
C GLU A 38 -17.13 1.82 0.26
N ASN A 39 -17.85 0.91 0.96
CA ASN A 39 -19.28 0.73 0.76
C ASN A 39 -19.96 0.39 2.09
N PRO A 40 -20.70 1.38 2.66
CA PRO A 40 -21.37 1.21 3.94
C PRO A 40 -22.39 0.07 3.96
N GLY A 41 -22.37 -0.70 5.03
CA GLY A 41 -23.37 -1.71 5.32
C GLY A 41 -23.24 -3.04 4.56
N LEU A 42 -22.24 -3.24 3.70
CA LEU A 42 -22.02 -4.55 3.04
C LEU A 42 -21.70 -5.64 4.05
N LYS A 43 -20.83 -5.34 5.02
CA LYS A 43 -20.42 -6.28 6.06
C LYS A 43 -21.60 -6.74 6.91
N GLU A 44 -22.49 -5.82 7.27
CA GLU A 44 -23.69 -6.09 8.07
C GLU A 44 -24.70 -6.97 7.30
N LYS A 45 -24.76 -6.78 5.99
CA LYS A 45 -25.59 -7.60 5.08
C LYS A 45 -24.98 -8.96 4.74
N GLY A 46 -23.76 -9.24 5.20
CA GLY A 46 -23.03 -10.48 4.87
C GLY A 46 -22.56 -10.52 3.41
N ILE A 47 -22.46 -9.38 2.74
CA ILE A 47 -22.01 -9.28 1.34
C ILE A 47 -20.50 -9.06 1.31
N THR A 48 -19.78 -9.92 0.59
CA THR A 48 -18.37 -9.71 0.23
C THR A 48 -18.31 -9.24 -1.20
N PRO A 49 -17.87 -7.99 -1.48
CA PRO A 49 -17.72 -7.52 -2.85
C PRO A 49 -16.64 -8.32 -3.58
N GLN A 50 -16.79 -8.47 -4.89
CA GLN A 50 -15.87 -9.21 -5.74
C GLN A 50 -15.37 -8.33 -6.90
N PHE A 51 -14.07 -8.37 -7.12
CA PHE A 51 -13.45 -7.69 -8.26
C PHE A 51 -13.42 -8.61 -9.47
N TYR A 52 -13.82 -8.11 -10.63
CA TYR A 52 -13.75 -8.81 -11.89
C TYR A 52 -13.10 -7.93 -12.95
N THR A 53 -12.06 -8.41 -13.63
CA THR A 53 -11.37 -7.70 -14.72
C THR A 53 -11.20 -8.58 -15.95
N TRP A 54 -11.19 -7.96 -17.10
CA TRP A 54 -10.99 -8.61 -18.42
C TRP A 54 -9.78 -8.08 -19.19
N THR A 55 -9.02 -7.14 -18.60
CA THR A 55 -7.88 -6.49 -19.29
C THR A 55 -6.55 -6.62 -18.56
N SER A 56 -6.47 -7.29 -17.42
CA SER A 56 -5.20 -7.48 -16.68
C SER A 56 -4.14 -8.28 -17.47
N GLY A 57 -4.57 -8.95 -18.55
CA GLY A 57 -3.75 -9.84 -19.36
C GLY A 57 -3.66 -11.27 -18.80
N TYR A 58 -4.21 -11.53 -17.63
CA TYR A 58 -4.43 -12.87 -17.07
C TYR A 58 -5.87 -13.32 -17.29
N ALA A 59 -6.16 -14.59 -16.99
CA ALA A 59 -7.54 -15.09 -17.05
C ALA A 59 -8.44 -14.28 -16.12
N SER A 60 -9.63 -13.93 -16.61
CA SER A 60 -10.63 -13.22 -15.83
C SER A 60 -11.17 -14.14 -14.74
N VAL A 61 -11.03 -13.72 -13.48
CA VAL A 61 -11.54 -14.42 -12.31
C VAL A 61 -12.18 -13.42 -11.36
N LEU A 62 -13.22 -13.87 -10.66
CA LEU A 62 -13.77 -13.14 -9.52
C LEU A 62 -12.80 -13.26 -8.35
N THR A 63 -12.41 -12.13 -7.77
CA THR A 63 -11.51 -12.06 -6.63
C THR A 63 -12.20 -11.34 -5.49
N ASP A 64 -12.34 -12.00 -4.36
CA ASP A 64 -12.98 -11.43 -3.18
C ASP A 64 -12.16 -10.26 -2.62
N PHE A 65 -12.84 -9.20 -2.23
CA PHE A 65 -12.21 -8.16 -1.42
C PHE A 65 -12.01 -8.63 0.01
N THR A 66 -10.95 -8.19 0.63
CA THR A 66 -10.67 -8.37 2.05
C THR A 66 -11.24 -7.19 2.84
N TYR A 67 -12.07 -7.47 3.84
CA TYR A 67 -12.58 -6.44 4.75
C TYR A 67 -11.47 -5.94 5.68
N VAL A 68 -11.30 -4.62 5.78
CA VAL A 68 -10.26 -3.98 6.61
C VAL A 68 -10.81 -3.11 7.74
N GLY A 69 -12.13 -3.11 7.93
CA GLY A 69 -12.82 -2.34 9.00
C GLY A 69 -13.41 -1.03 8.50
N GLY A 70 -14.38 -0.46 9.24
CA GLY A 70 -14.96 0.87 8.96
C GLY A 70 -15.58 0.99 7.57
N ASP A 71 -16.34 -0.02 7.12
CA ASP A 71 -16.95 -0.10 5.78
C ASP A 71 -15.96 -0.16 4.61
N LYS A 72 -14.68 -0.43 4.89
CA LYS A 72 -13.59 -0.44 3.93
C LYS A 72 -13.16 -1.85 3.58
N TRP A 73 -12.83 -2.03 2.31
CA TRP A 73 -12.43 -3.28 1.69
C TRP A 73 -11.19 -3.04 0.83
N THR A 74 -10.35 -4.03 0.64
CA THR A 74 -9.18 -3.93 -0.24
C THR A 74 -9.00 -5.19 -1.06
N VAL A 75 -8.47 -5.05 -2.28
CA VAL A 75 -8.09 -6.16 -3.15
C VAL A 75 -6.78 -5.83 -3.86
N THR A 76 -5.96 -6.84 -4.11
CA THR A 76 -4.74 -6.69 -4.91
C THR A 76 -4.80 -7.61 -6.11
N ILE A 77 -4.72 -7.03 -7.31
CA ILE A 77 -4.90 -7.73 -8.57
C ILE A 77 -3.60 -7.69 -9.37
N PRO A 78 -3.06 -8.85 -9.80
CA PRO A 78 -1.93 -8.87 -10.70
C PRO A 78 -2.32 -8.47 -12.11
N ALA A 79 -1.44 -7.75 -12.79
CA ALA A 79 -1.54 -7.43 -14.20
C ALA A 79 -0.23 -7.78 -14.93
N LYS A 80 -0.29 -8.09 -16.22
CA LYS A 80 0.93 -8.34 -17.01
C LYS A 80 1.75 -7.06 -17.15
N PRO A 81 3.07 -7.17 -17.33
CA PRO A 81 3.96 -6.01 -17.52
C PRO A 81 3.53 -5.10 -18.67
N SER A 82 2.93 -5.66 -19.71
CA SER A 82 2.41 -4.92 -20.87
C SER A 82 1.05 -4.27 -20.64
N CYS A 83 0.40 -4.54 -19.50
CA CYS A 83 -0.92 -3.98 -19.20
C CYS A 83 -0.78 -2.48 -18.93
N THR A 84 -1.45 -1.65 -19.73
CA THR A 84 -1.46 -0.19 -19.58
C THR A 84 -2.73 0.32 -18.93
N LYS A 85 -3.75 -0.53 -18.81
CA LYS A 85 -5.05 -0.19 -18.26
C LYS A 85 -5.73 -1.44 -17.71
N VAL A 86 -6.33 -1.35 -16.56
CA VAL A 86 -7.20 -2.39 -16.00
C VAL A 86 -8.64 -1.88 -16.05
N ASP A 87 -9.45 -2.54 -16.87
CA ASP A 87 -10.90 -2.35 -16.91
C ASP A 87 -11.55 -3.41 -16.02
N PHE A 88 -12.51 -3.03 -15.19
CA PHE A 88 -13.08 -3.90 -14.18
C PHE A 88 -14.50 -3.49 -13.78
N CYS A 89 -15.19 -4.38 -13.09
CA CYS A 89 -16.37 -4.05 -12.32
C CYS A 89 -16.30 -4.67 -10.91
N ILE A 90 -17.12 -4.15 -10.01
CA ILE A 90 -17.30 -4.70 -8.67
C ILE A 90 -18.66 -5.40 -8.63
N ALA A 91 -18.66 -6.71 -8.43
CA ALA A 91 -19.88 -7.49 -8.25
C ALA A 91 -20.23 -7.54 -6.74
N LEU A 92 -21.47 -7.21 -6.43
CA LEU A 92 -22.06 -7.36 -5.10
C LEU A 92 -22.80 -8.69 -4.97
N ASP A 93 -23.31 -9.21 -6.09
CA ASP A 93 -23.83 -10.56 -6.24
C ASP A 93 -23.53 -11.06 -7.66
N SER A 94 -22.75 -12.11 -7.75
CA SER A 94 -22.35 -12.76 -9.01
C SER A 94 -23.06 -14.10 -9.25
N THR A 95 -24.06 -14.44 -8.45
CA THR A 95 -24.80 -15.73 -8.55
C THR A 95 -25.88 -15.70 -9.63
N GLY A 96 -26.36 -14.50 -10.01
CA GLY A 96 -27.40 -14.27 -11.02
C GLY A 96 -26.83 -13.89 -12.40
N ASP A 97 -27.72 -13.78 -13.39
CA ASP A 97 -27.43 -13.20 -14.69
C ASP A 97 -28.58 -12.24 -15.07
N PRO A 98 -28.36 -10.93 -15.13
CA PRO A 98 -27.07 -10.23 -14.92
C PRO A 98 -26.64 -10.17 -13.45
N TRP A 99 -25.33 -9.99 -13.23
CA TRP A 99 -24.79 -9.75 -11.88
C TRP A 99 -25.30 -8.43 -11.30
N ILE A 100 -25.44 -8.39 -9.97
CA ILE A 100 -25.64 -7.13 -9.26
C ILE A 100 -24.26 -6.48 -9.08
N LYS A 101 -24.05 -5.34 -9.73
CA LYS A 101 -22.79 -4.59 -9.70
C LYS A 101 -22.95 -3.32 -8.86
N ASP A 102 -21.82 -2.83 -8.35
CA ASP A 102 -21.74 -1.46 -7.82
C ASP A 102 -21.43 -0.50 -8.97
N GLY A 103 -22.46 0.18 -9.47
CA GLY A 103 -22.32 1.06 -10.61
C GLY A 103 -22.08 0.33 -11.93
N GLY A 104 -21.23 0.94 -12.77
CA GLY A 104 -20.90 0.45 -14.10
C GLY A 104 -19.58 -0.31 -14.17
N ASP A 105 -18.96 -0.23 -15.35
CA ASP A 105 -17.59 -0.68 -15.56
C ASP A 105 -16.64 0.49 -15.31
N HIS A 106 -15.53 0.23 -14.65
CA HIS A 106 -14.53 1.19 -14.23
C HIS A 106 -13.20 0.92 -14.88
N SER A 107 -12.25 1.86 -14.79
CA SER A 107 -10.91 1.66 -15.29
C SER A 107 -9.83 2.39 -14.48
N VAL A 108 -8.64 1.79 -14.40
CA VAL A 108 -7.43 2.41 -13.86
C VAL A 108 -6.30 2.27 -14.88
N THR A 109 -5.66 3.40 -15.21
CA THR A 109 -4.52 3.44 -16.12
C THR A 109 -3.23 3.24 -15.35
N PHE A 110 -2.35 2.37 -15.87
CA PHE A 110 -1.00 2.18 -15.34
C PHE A 110 -0.02 3.13 -16.03
N PRO A 111 0.58 4.09 -15.33
CA PRO A 111 1.75 4.80 -15.83
C PRO A 111 2.87 3.83 -16.19
N SER A 112 3.62 4.12 -17.25
CA SER A 112 4.59 3.19 -17.84
C SER A 112 5.73 2.78 -16.89
N ASP A 113 6.04 3.62 -15.91
CA ASP A 113 7.13 3.50 -14.96
C ASP A 113 6.72 2.91 -13.59
N GLN A 114 5.42 2.71 -13.35
CA GLN A 114 4.93 2.23 -12.06
C GLN A 114 4.64 0.73 -12.10
N LYS A 115 5.16 0.02 -11.11
CA LYS A 115 4.92 -1.40 -10.90
C LYS A 115 3.63 -1.66 -10.12
N VAL A 116 3.32 -0.82 -9.15
CA VAL A 116 2.13 -0.89 -8.31
C VAL A 116 1.34 0.40 -8.42
N ILE A 117 0.05 0.30 -8.65
CA ILE A 117 -0.90 1.41 -8.64
C ILE A 117 -1.84 1.23 -7.46
N TYR A 118 -1.99 2.27 -6.69
CA TYR A 118 -2.95 2.35 -5.60
C TYR A 118 -4.11 3.24 -6.02
N ALA A 119 -5.32 2.71 -5.92
CA ALA A 119 -6.53 3.44 -6.21
C ALA A 119 -7.56 3.26 -5.09
N SER A 120 -8.43 4.22 -4.91
CA SER A 120 -9.59 4.10 -4.02
C SER A 120 -10.86 4.51 -4.74
N MET A 121 -11.99 3.93 -4.34
CA MET A 121 -13.31 4.32 -4.80
C MET A 121 -14.36 4.15 -3.70
N LYS A 122 -15.41 4.94 -3.78
CA LYS A 122 -16.61 4.77 -2.97
C LYS A 122 -17.70 4.11 -3.80
N ALA A 123 -18.67 3.52 -3.12
CA ALA A 123 -19.85 2.95 -3.77
C ALA A 123 -20.46 3.92 -4.80
N GLY A 124 -20.64 3.44 -6.03
CA GLY A 124 -21.20 4.22 -7.14
C GLY A 124 -20.32 5.34 -7.68
N SER A 125 -19.03 5.41 -7.31
CA SER A 125 -18.09 6.43 -7.84
C SER A 125 -17.03 5.83 -8.75
N GLU A 126 -16.31 6.70 -9.49
CA GLU A 126 -15.12 6.29 -10.24
C GLU A 126 -13.91 6.13 -9.33
N PRO A 127 -12.97 5.23 -9.68
CA PRO A 127 -11.72 5.08 -8.93
C PRO A 127 -10.80 6.28 -9.09
N GLU A 128 -10.17 6.69 -8.00
CA GLU A 128 -9.16 7.74 -7.96
C GLU A 128 -7.82 7.16 -7.50
N ILE A 129 -6.70 7.65 -8.03
CA ILE A 129 -5.36 7.27 -7.56
C ILE A 129 -5.22 7.78 -6.14
N ALA A 130 -4.95 6.88 -5.21
CA ALA A 130 -4.91 7.17 -3.78
C ALA A 130 -3.93 6.25 -3.04
N MET A 131 -3.60 6.65 -1.81
CA MET A 131 -2.83 5.80 -0.90
C MET A 131 -3.72 4.67 -0.35
N PRO A 132 -3.17 3.45 -0.17
CA PRO A 132 -3.96 2.31 0.32
C PRO A 132 -4.37 2.49 1.78
N TYR A 133 -5.48 1.86 2.15
CA TYR A 133 -5.94 1.80 3.53
C TYR A 133 -5.02 0.92 4.39
N ASN A 134 -4.85 1.33 5.65
CA ASN A 134 -4.26 0.49 6.68
C ASN A 134 -2.87 -0.10 6.37
N VAL A 135 -2.03 0.65 5.68
CA VAL A 135 -0.59 0.41 5.54
C VAL A 135 0.18 1.64 6.00
N GLY A 136 1.45 1.47 6.36
CA GLY A 136 2.26 2.54 6.90
C GLY A 136 2.14 2.67 8.41
N TYR A 137 1.74 3.83 8.93
CA TYR A 137 1.62 4.05 10.36
C TYR A 137 0.38 4.86 10.73
N GLU A 138 -0.06 4.72 11.99
CA GLU A 138 -1.14 5.49 12.58
C GLU A 138 -0.78 5.90 14.00
N VAL A 139 -0.93 7.18 14.32
CA VAL A 139 -0.65 7.74 15.66
C VAL A 139 -1.95 7.91 16.44
N ASP A 140 -2.04 7.26 17.59
CA ASP A 140 -3.05 7.52 18.62
C ASP A 140 -2.42 8.46 19.67
N ALA A 141 -2.71 9.75 19.55
CA ALA A 141 -2.14 10.77 20.40
C ALA A 141 -2.66 10.68 21.84
N GLU A 142 -3.89 10.24 22.05
CA GLU A 142 -4.49 10.10 23.39
C GLU A 142 -3.80 9.00 24.19
N LYS A 143 -3.52 7.87 23.53
CA LYS A 143 -2.81 6.73 24.14
C LYS A 143 -1.29 6.85 24.08
N GLN A 144 -0.77 7.87 23.40
CA GLN A 144 0.67 8.00 23.11
C GLN A 144 1.23 6.73 22.48
N GLN A 145 0.53 6.23 21.46
CA GLN A 145 0.86 5.01 20.74
C GLN A 145 1.00 5.25 19.24
N VAL A 146 1.79 4.42 18.60
CA VAL A 146 1.84 4.33 17.14
C VAL A 146 1.64 2.88 16.75
N SER A 147 0.76 2.67 15.77
CA SER A 147 0.55 1.39 15.11
C SER A 147 1.29 1.41 13.78
N TYR A 148 2.09 0.39 13.53
CA TYR A 148 2.79 0.19 12.26
C TYR A 148 2.16 -0.97 11.51
N TYR A 149 2.00 -0.79 10.20
CA TYR A 149 1.34 -1.74 9.32
C TYR A 149 2.19 -1.98 8.07
N TYR A 150 2.45 -3.25 7.77
CA TYR A 150 3.23 -3.63 6.60
C TYR A 150 2.51 -4.73 5.80
N ARG A 151 2.47 -4.56 4.48
CA ARG A 151 2.02 -5.57 3.53
C ARG A 151 2.88 -5.52 2.27
N ASP A 152 3.39 -6.66 1.87
CA ASP A 152 3.98 -6.84 0.55
C ASP A 152 2.88 -7.32 -0.42
N ASP A 153 2.52 -6.49 -1.39
CA ASP A 153 1.40 -6.77 -2.29
C ASP A 153 1.69 -7.93 -3.25
N ALA A 154 2.96 -8.15 -3.61
CA ALA A 154 3.35 -9.30 -4.42
C ALA A 154 3.19 -10.59 -3.63
N ALA A 155 3.68 -10.63 -2.40
CA ALA A 155 3.54 -11.77 -1.50
C ALA A 155 2.07 -12.03 -1.13
N PHE A 156 1.25 -10.96 -1.00
CA PHE A 156 -0.19 -11.08 -0.76
C PHE A 156 -0.86 -11.84 -1.92
N VAL A 157 -0.64 -11.42 -3.17
CA VAL A 157 -1.23 -12.05 -4.35
C VAL A 157 -0.73 -13.48 -4.56
N ASP A 158 0.56 -13.71 -4.29
CA ASP A 158 1.16 -15.05 -4.44
C ASP A 158 0.84 -15.99 -3.25
N GLY A 159 0.13 -15.47 -2.22
CA GLY A 159 -0.31 -16.25 -1.04
C GLY A 159 0.83 -16.57 -0.05
N THR A 160 1.98 -15.91 -0.20
CA THR A 160 3.19 -16.15 0.63
C THR A 160 3.38 -15.11 1.74
N LEU A 161 2.48 -14.10 1.82
CA LEU A 161 2.62 -13.00 2.77
C LEU A 161 2.78 -13.47 4.22
N LYS A 162 1.96 -14.43 4.65
CA LYS A 162 1.99 -14.98 6.02
C LYS A 162 3.30 -15.69 6.38
N ASP A 163 4.06 -16.13 5.38
CA ASP A 163 5.32 -16.87 5.56
C ASP A 163 6.53 -15.93 5.66
N MET A 164 6.32 -14.63 5.50
CA MET A 164 7.37 -13.62 5.63
C MET A 164 7.77 -13.41 7.10
N THR A 165 9.02 -13.05 7.31
CA THR A 165 9.48 -12.51 8.59
C THR A 165 9.57 -11.00 8.47
N VAL A 166 8.77 -10.29 9.30
CA VAL A 166 8.71 -8.83 9.25
C VAL A 166 8.97 -8.25 10.64
N ALA A 167 9.78 -7.20 10.67
CA ALA A 167 9.99 -6.36 11.86
C ALA A 167 9.88 -4.88 11.47
N VAL A 168 9.56 -4.03 12.42
CA VAL A 168 9.73 -2.58 12.32
C VAL A 168 10.94 -2.16 13.12
N ASP A 169 11.86 -1.43 12.49
CA ASP A 169 13.00 -0.79 13.13
C ASP A 169 12.58 0.64 13.48
N VAL A 170 12.50 0.94 14.79
CA VAL A 170 12.13 2.26 15.29
C VAL A 170 13.32 2.84 16.03
N ASN A 171 13.88 3.94 15.53
CA ASN A 171 15.06 4.61 16.06
C ASN A 171 16.26 3.65 16.29
N GLY A 172 16.45 2.67 15.41
CA GLY A 172 17.54 1.69 15.48
C GLY A 172 17.25 0.46 16.35
N THR A 173 16.02 0.30 16.85
CA THR A 173 15.60 -0.90 17.59
C THR A 173 14.55 -1.66 16.79
N GLU A 174 14.83 -2.96 16.52
CA GLU A 174 13.92 -3.83 15.77
C GLU A 174 12.86 -4.44 16.71
N TYR A 175 11.61 -4.39 16.26
CA TYR A 175 10.47 -5.01 16.91
C TYR A 175 9.78 -5.97 15.93
N PRO A 176 9.68 -7.28 16.27
CA PRO A 176 8.97 -8.24 15.44
C PRO A 176 7.50 -7.81 15.25
N MET A 177 7.01 -7.89 14.02
CA MET A 177 5.62 -7.63 13.70
C MET A 177 4.85 -8.95 13.62
N THR A 178 3.57 -8.92 13.99
CA THR A 178 2.69 -10.09 13.96
C THR A 178 1.79 -10.02 12.73
N TYR A 179 1.72 -11.13 11.98
CA TYR A 179 0.77 -11.23 10.88
C TYR A 179 -0.67 -11.35 11.43
N ASN A 180 -1.55 -10.50 10.90
CA ASN A 180 -2.98 -10.52 11.19
C ASN A 180 -3.73 -11.07 9.98
N ASP A 181 -4.28 -12.29 10.13
CA ASP A 181 -4.97 -12.96 9.04
C ASP A 181 -6.29 -12.27 8.63
N ALA A 182 -6.94 -11.55 9.54
CA ALA A 182 -8.18 -10.83 9.24
C ALA A 182 -7.94 -9.60 8.38
N THR A 183 -6.82 -8.90 8.60
CA THR A 183 -6.45 -7.66 7.86
C THR A 183 -5.42 -7.91 6.77
N LYS A 184 -4.90 -9.14 6.67
CA LYS A 184 -3.90 -9.56 5.67
C LYS A 184 -2.67 -8.63 5.63
N ARG A 185 -2.13 -8.30 6.81
CA ARG A 185 -0.94 -7.45 6.97
C ARG A 185 -0.18 -7.80 8.25
N PHE A 186 1.05 -7.33 8.37
CA PHE A 186 1.81 -7.37 9.61
C PHE A 186 1.53 -6.12 10.45
N GLU A 187 1.44 -6.29 11.76
CA GLU A 187 1.07 -5.23 12.69
C GLU A 187 2.01 -5.21 13.90
N TYR A 188 2.32 -4.01 14.37
CA TYR A 188 3.00 -3.79 15.64
C TYR A 188 2.53 -2.48 16.26
N VAL A 189 2.25 -2.49 17.55
CA VAL A 189 1.86 -1.29 18.31
C VAL A 189 2.96 -0.95 19.31
N LYS A 190 3.48 0.27 19.22
CA LYS A 190 4.46 0.83 20.14
C LYS A 190 3.80 1.88 21.00
N SER A 191 3.87 1.69 22.33
CA SER A 191 3.45 2.68 23.31
C SER A 191 4.61 3.56 23.77
N GLY A 192 4.28 4.69 24.43
CA GLY A 192 5.25 5.59 25.00
C GLY A 192 5.91 6.49 23.95
N LEU A 193 5.10 7.08 23.05
CA LEU A 193 5.58 8.14 22.16
C LEU A 193 6.11 9.32 22.96
N THR A 194 7.26 9.83 22.54
CA THR A 194 7.88 11.04 23.06
C THR A 194 7.81 12.15 22.02
N ASP A 195 7.79 13.40 22.49
CA ASP A 195 7.81 14.56 21.62
C ASP A 195 9.02 14.54 20.67
N GLY A 196 8.78 14.93 19.44
CA GLY A 196 9.78 15.06 18.39
C GLY A 196 9.63 14.06 17.26
N LYS A 197 10.73 13.89 16.52
CA LYS A 197 10.80 13.06 15.34
C LYS A 197 11.06 11.60 15.71
N THR A 198 10.24 10.71 15.17
CA THR A 198 10.40 9.24 15.29
C THR A 198 10.76 8.69 13.92
N TYR A 199 11.93 8.04 13.83
CA TYR A 199 12.39 7.37 12.63
C TYR A 199 11.98 5.90 12.63
N TYR A 200 11.53 5.39 11.49
CA TYR A 200 11.19 4.00 11.34
C TYR A 200 11.42 3.50 9.92
N ARG A 201 11.56 2.19 9.78
CA ARG A 201 11.58 1.45 8.51
C ARG A 201 11.18 0.01 8.77
N TYR A 202 10.82 -0.70 7.74
CA TYR A 202 10.50 -2.11 7.88
C TYR A 202 11.72 -2.98 7.53
N LYS A 203 11.77 -4.18 8.09
CA LYS A 203 12.71 -5.24 7.72
C LYS A 203 11.90 -6.45 7.30
N ALA A 204 11.83 -6.69 5.98
CA ALA A 204 11.05 -7.76 5.38
C ALA A 204 12.00 -8.83 4.84
N ASN A 205 11.91 -10.07 5.34
CA ASN A 205 12.80 -11.19 4.98
C ASN A 205 14.29 -10.81 5.04
N GLY A 206 14.66 -10.00 6.04
CA GLY A 206 16.05 -9.58 6.26
C GLY A 206 16.48 -8.32 5.53
N ALA A 207 15.71 -7.81 4.55
CA ALA A 207 16.00 -6.58 3.83
C ALA A 207 15.27 -5.38 4.45
N TYR A 208 15.99 -4.25 4.62
CA TYR A 208 15.38 -3.01 5.07
C TYR A 208 14.69 -2.29 3.91
N VAL A 209 13.49 -1.79 4.17
CA VAL A 209 12.69 -0.99 3.25
C VAL A 209 12.09 0.20 3.99
N VAL A 210 12.13 1.37 3.38
CA VAL A 210 11.40 2.55 3.87
C VAL A 210 9.91 2.37 3.61
N ASP A 211 9.09 3.09 4.36
CA ASP A 211 7.66 3.10 4.13
C ASP A 211 7.34 3.87 2.83
N ALA A 212 6.95 3.14 1.81
CA ALA A 212 6.61 3.71 0.51
C ALA A 212 5.37 4.63 0.55
N PHE A 213 4.59 4.56 1.62
CA PHE A 213 3.37 5.35 1.82
C PHE A 213 3.59 6.59 2.69
N ASN A 214 4.80 6.78 3.21
CA ASN A 214 5.19 7.97 3.94
C ASN A 214 6.14 8.81 3.09
N SER A 215 5.68 10.00 2.66
CA SER A 215 6.49 10.94 1.88
C SER A 215 7.66 11.54 2.68
N ASN A 216 7.61 11.44 4.01
CA ASN A 216 8.67 11.95 4.87
C ASN A 216 9.75 10.87 5.03
N SER A 217 10.86 11.04 4.34
CA SER A 217 12.01 10.15 4.46
C SER A 217 13.31 10.95 4.43
N GLU A 218 14.27 10.52 5.21
CA GLU A 218 15.61 11.10 5.25
C GLU A 218 16.66 10.10 5.75
N LYS A 219 17.93 10.46 5.62
CA LYS A 219 19.01 9.65 6.22
C LYS A 219 19.09 9.88 7.72
N HIS A 220 18.99 8.79 8.47
CA HIS A 220 19.25 8.74 9.90
C HIS A 220 20.33 7.67 10.17
N ASN A 221 21.41 8.04 10.86
CA ASN A 221 22.56 7.14 11.13
C ASN A 221 23.11 6.45 9.85
N ASN A 222 23.25 7.21 8.75
CA ASN A 222 23.71 6.76 7.43
C ASN A 222 22.82 5.73 6.72
N ALA A 223 21.60 5.53 7.16
CA ALA A 223 20.61 4.66 6.52
C ALA A 223 19.32 5.44 6.21
N ASP A 224 18.57 4.96 5.22
CA ASP A 224 17.31 5.58 4.85
C ASP A 224 16.20 5.16 5.82
N TYR A 225 15.46 6.11 6.34
CA TYR A 225 14.33 5.94 7.24
C TYR A 225 13.16 6.81 6.79
N SER A 226 11.96 6.32 6.98
CA SER A 226 10.77 7.15 7.06
C SER A 226 10.66 7.77 8.44
N TYR A 227 9.96 8.89 8.58
CA TYR A 227 9.73 9.50 9.88
C TYR A 227 8.35 10.14 9.99
N PHE A 228 7.91 10.35 11.23
CA PHE A 228 6.82 11.22 11.58
C PHE A 228 7.20 12.08 12.80
N GLU A 229 6.46 13.17 12.99
CA GLU A 229 6.62 14.03 14.15
C GLU A 229 5.40 13.91 15.06
N TYR A 230 5.65 13.81 16.35
CA TYR A 230 4.64 13.76 17.38
C TYR A 230 4.96 14.81 18.43
N TYR A 231 3.96 15.56 18.85
CA TYR A 231 4.06 16.52 19.95
C TYR A 231 2.81 16.39 20.82
N LYS A 232 3.02 16.16 22.11
CA LYS A 232 1.93 16.08 23.07
C LYS A 232 1.29 17.45 23.24
N LEU A 233 -0.01 17.55 22.95
CA LEU A 233 -0.75 18.77 23.19
C LEU A 233 -0.95 18.96 24.70
N ASN A 234 -0.19 19.86 25.32
CA ASN A 234 -0.41 20.33 26.68
C ASN A 234 -1.41 21.51 26.66
N ALA A 235 -2.70 21.22 26.49
CA ALA A 235 -3.73 22.22 26.59
C ALA A 235 -4.08 22.40 28.07
N THR A 236 -3.50 23.41 28.73
CA THR A 236 -4.01 23.92 30.00
C THR A 236 -5.15 24.89 29.68
N VAL A 237 -6.39 24.44 29.74
CA VAL A 237 -7.54 25.34 29.66
C VAL A 237 -7.68 26.02 31.01
N THR A 238 -7.19 27.25 31.13
CA THR A 238 -7.51 28.15 32.27
C THR A 238 -8.90 28.71 31.98
N ALA A 239 -9.93 28.16 32.66
CA ALA A 239 -11.23 28.82 32.70
C ALA A 239 -11.11 30.07 33.61
N GLU A 240 -11.01 31.27 33.02
CA GLU A 240 -11.26 32.48 33.75
C GLU A 240 -12.77 32.59 34.00
N VAL A 241 -13.16 32.41 35.26
CA VAL A 241 -14.49 32.75 35.70
C VAL A 241 -14.52 34.28 35.78
N MET A 242 -15.13 34.94 34.80
CA MET A 242 -15.48 36.37 34.95
C MET A 242 -16.66 36.48 35.87
N ASN A 243 -16.41 37.07 37.07
CA ASN A 243 -17.44 37.52 38.01
C ASN A 243 -18.07 38.82 37.53
#